data_14222f2425cf8bd9924454029fffdef6
#
_entry.id   14222f2425cf8bd9924454029fffdef6
#
_cell.length_a   1.000
_cell.length_b   1.000
_cell.length_c   1.000
_cell.angle_alpha   90.00
_cell.angle_beta   90.00
_cell.angle_gamma   90.00
#
_symmetry.space_group_name_H-M   'P 1'
#
loop_
_entity.id
_entity.type
_entity.pdbx_description
1 polymer ?
#
loop_
_entity_poly.entity_id
_entity_poly.type
_entity_poly.pdbx_seq_one_letter_code
_entity_poly.pdbx_strand_id
1 'polypeptide(L)'
;PMMECKKALSEAGGDMAKAEEILRVKLGNKASKAASRVAAEGIVGIHIAPDAKLGAIVEVNCETDFVAKNDDFLAFTKALAELVAKHNPADVAALSGLTLGGATVEATRTALVGRIGENMSIRRFVRTEAKGKLASYVHGGAKIGVLVDVIGGDEQMAKDLAMHIAASKPRALDASGVSAD
;
A
#
# COMPACT_ATOMS: atom_id res chain seq x y z
N PRO A 1 17.26 -8.05 11.09
CA PRO A 1 17.44 -9.13 12.07
C PRO A 1 18.64 -8.86 12.97
N MET A 2 18.54 -9.24 14.22
CA MET A 2 19.53 -8.94 15.27
C MET A 2 20.98 -9.28 14.87
N MET A 3 21.21 -10.41 14.23
CA MET A 3 22.55 -10.83 13.79
C MET A 3 23.17 -9.93 12.72
N GLU A 4 22.36 -9.35 11.86
CA GLU A 4 22.84 -8.38 10.85
C GLU A 4 23.22 -7.05 11.51
N CYS A 5 22.44 -6.60 12.48
CA CYS A 5 22.78 -5.40 13.27
C CYS A 5 24.10 -5.63 14.04
N LYS A 6 24.26 -6.79 14.68
CA LYS A 6 25.50 -7.16 15.37
C LYS A 6 26.71 -7.15 14.44
N LYS A 7 26.56 -7.74 13.25
CA LYS A 7 27.65 -7.76 12.23
C LYS A 7 27.98 -6.35 11.75
N ALA A 8 26.97 -5.54 11.42
CA ALA A 8 27.20 -4.17 10.98
C ALA A 8 27.89 -3.33 12.06
N LEU A 9 27.50 -3.48 13.32
CA LEU A 9 28.12 -2.79 14.44
C LEU A 9 29.59 -3.21 14.64
N SER A 10 29.88 -4.51 14.49
CA SER A 10 31.25 -5.03 14.54
C SER A 10 32.09 -4.52 13.39
N GLU A 11 31.57 -4.51 12.15
CA GLU A 11 32.24 -3.97 10.97
C GLU A 11 32.49 -2.46 11.09
N ALA A 12 31.61 -1.74 11.78
CA ALA A 12 31.73 -0.31 12.03
C ALA A 12 32.64 0.05 13.21
N GLY A 13 33.24 -0.96 13.89
CA GLY A 13 34.06 -0.74 15.09
C GLY A 13 33.31 -0.12 16.26
N GLY A 14 31.99 -0.38 16.38
CA GLY A 14 31.11 0.19 17.40
C GLY A 14 30.51 1.57 17.05
N ASP A 15 30.84 2.14 15.92
CA ASP A 15 30.27 3.42 15.43
C ASP A 15 28.84 3.19 14.91
N MET A 16 27.85 3.78 15.58
CA MET A 16 26.43 3.62 15.25
C MET A 16 26.07 4.17 13.87
N ALA A 17 26.59 5.36 13.51
CA ALA A 17 26.28 5.98 12.24
C ALA A 17 26.81 5.16 11.05
N LYS A 18 28.04 4.65 11.17
CA LYS A 18 28.61 3.73 10.16
C LYS A 18 27.87 2.41 10.10
N ALA A 19 27.43 1.86 11.24
CA ALA A 19 26.65 0.63 11.28
C ALA A 19 25.30 0.79 10.58
N GLU A 20 24.60 1.91 10.77
CA GLU A 20 23.37 2.25 10.07
C GLU A 20 23.58 2.34 8.55
N GLU A 21 24.66 2.98 8.11
CA GLU A 21 25.01 3.09 6.68
C GLU A 21 25.28 1.71 6.08
N ILE A 22 26.05 0.86 6.77
CA ILE A 22 26.32 -0.53 6.35
C ILE A 22 25.01 -1.31 6.22
N LEU A 23 24.10 -1.17 7.18
CA LEU A 23 22.79 -1.82 7.14
C LEU A 23 21.96 -1.31 5.97
N ARG A 24 21.91 0.00 5.73
CA ARG A 24 21.17 0.62 4.63
C ARG A 24 21.64 0.08 3.28
N VAL A 25 22.93 -0.02 3.05
CA VAL A 25 23.50 -0.58 1.82
C VAL A 25 23.16 -2.07 1.68
N LYS A 26 23.30 -2.85 2.77
CA LYS A 26 22.97 -4.30 2.76
C LYS A 26 21.49 -4.55 2.48
N LEU A 27 20.60 -3.75 3.06
CA LEU A 27 19.15 -3.85 2.83
C LEU A 27 18.79 -3.47 1.38
N GLY A 28 19.43 -2.43 0.82
CA GLY A 28 19.27 -2.05 -0.58
C GLY A 28 19.70 -3.16 -1.54
N ASN A 29 20.83 -3.83 -1.27
CA ASN A 29 21.30 -4.96 -2.08
C ASN A 29 20.34 -6.16 -2.01
N LYS A 30 19.73 -6.43 -0.84
CA LYS A 30 18.69 -7.47 -0.71
C LYS A 30 17.43 -7.10 -1.49
N ALA A 31 16.99 -5.86 -1.43
CA ALA A 31 15.84 -5.38 -2.19
C ALA A 31 16.08 -5.50 -3.71
N SER A 32 17.27 -5.13 -4.19
CA SER A 32 17.63 -5.27 -5.61
C SER A 32 17.61 -6.73 -6.06
N LYS A 33 18.10 -7.66 -5.24
CA LYS A 33 18.03 -9.10 -5.53
C LYS A 33 16.61 -9.65 -5.50
N ALA A 34 15.74 -9.08 -4.68
CA ALA A 34 14.34 -9.49 -4.60
C ALA A 34 13.49 -8.95 -5.77
N ALA A 35 13.89 -7.84 -6.39
CA ALA A 35 13.08 -7.10 -7.37
C ALA A 35 12.62 -7.92 -8.60
N SER A 36 13.35 -8.96 -8.97
CA SER A 36 13.00 -9.84 -10.10
C SER A 36 12.00 -10.95 -9.75
N ARG A 37 11.72 -11.15 -8.46
CA ARG A 37 10.78 -12.20 -8.03
C ARG A 37 9.35 -11.75 -8.17
N VAL A 38 8.47 -12.67 -8.57
CA VAL A 38 7.05 -12.37 -8.76
C VAL A 38 6.37 -12.09 -7.42
N ALA A 39 5.72 -10.95 -7.33
CA ALA A 39 4.89 -10.55 -6.19
C ALA A 39 3.42 -10.59 -6.63
N ALA A 40 2.80 -11.76 -6.56
CA ALA A 40 1.42 -12.00 -7.00
C ALA A 40 0.39 -11.97 -5.86
N GLU A 41 0.87 -12.04 -4.63
CA GLU A 41 0.08 -11.83 -3.42
C GLU A 41 0.06 -10.35 -3.04
N GLY A 42 -0.61 -10.00 -1.97
CA GLY A 42 -0.67 -8.63 -1.47
C GLY A 42 -2.02 -8.29 -0.86
N ILE A 43 -2.21 -7.00 -0.62
CA ILE A 43 -3.44 -6.45 -0.03
C ILE A 43 -3.83 -5.14 -0.69
N VAL A 44 -5.08 -4.76 -0.45
CA VAL A 44 -5.63 -3.45 -0.76
C VAL A 44 -5.75 -2.66 0.54
N GLY A 45 -5.17 -1.46 0.58
CA GLY A 45 -5.35 -0.50 1.66
C GLY A 45 -6.32 0.61 1.25
N ILE A 46 -7.19 1.01 2.16
CA ILE A 46 -8.16 2.10 1.94
C ILE A 46 -8.03 3.12 3.06
N HIS A 47 -8.07 4.39 2.69
CA HIS A 47 -8.22 5.52 3.60
C HIS A 47 -9.38 6.39 3.17
N ILE A 48 -10.24 6.77 4.11
CA ILE A 48 -11.32 7.74 3.92
C ILE A 48 -11.15 8.82 5.00
N ALA A 49 -11.16 10.07 4.59
CA ALA A 49 -11.12 11.20 5.51
C ALA A 49 -12.39 11.24 6.40
N PRO A 50 -12.31 11.83 7.60
CA PRO A 50 -13.43 11.82 8.57
C PRO A 50 -14.76 12.40 8.05
N ASP A 51 -14.69 13.34 7.11
CA ASP A 51 -15.86 13.94 6.46
C ASP A 51 -16.45 13.10 5.31
N ALA A 52 -15.83 11.95 5.02
CA ALA A 52 -16.15 11.06 3.91
C ALA A 52 -16.10 11.71 2.51
N LYS A 53 -15.40 12.84 2.36
CA LYS A 53 -15.30 13.58 1.10
C LYS A 53 -14.05 13.27 0.30
N LEU A 54 -13.05 12.70 0.94
CA LEU A 54 -11.77 12.38 0.34
C LEU A 54 -11.35 10.98 0.73
N GLY A 55 -10.89 10.19 -0.22
CA GLY A 55 -10.37 8.85 0.05
C GLY A 55 -9.40 8.36 -1.00
N ALA A 56 -8.72 7.28 -0.67
CA ALA A 56 -7.83 6.58 -1.57
C ALA A 56 -7.87 5.08 -1.34
N ILE A 57 -7.61 4.34 -2.39
CA ILE A 57 -7.43 2.90 -2.41
C ILE A 57 -6.08 2.58 -3.06
N VAL A 58 -5.26 1.74 -2.43
CA VAL A 58 -3.91 1.40 -2.88
C VAL A 58 -3.75 -0.11 -2.90
N GLU A 59 -3.17 -0.66 -3.96
CA GLU A 59 -2.77 -2.07 -4.06
C GLU A 59 -1.25 -2.18 -3.86
N VAL A 60 -0.84 -2.97 -2.86
CA VAL A 60 0.55 -3.30 -2.59
C VAL A 60 0.72 -4.81 -2.66
N ASN A 61 1.65 -5.27 -3.51
CA ASN A 61 1.91 -6.68 -3.73
C ASN A 61 3.13 -7.17 -2.93
N CYS A 62 3.12 -8.44 -2.56
CA CYS A 62 4.20 -9.21 -1.95
C CYS A 62 4.23 -10.63 -2.53
N GLU A 63 5.20 -11.44 -2.11
CA GLU A 63 5.34 -12.80 -2.68
C GLU A 63 4.40 -13.81 -2.05
N THR A 64 4.17 -13.73 -0.72
CA THR A 64 3.38 -14.73 0.03
C THR A 64 2.22 -14.10 0.79
N ASP A 65 1.23 -14.93 1.10
CA ASP A 65 0.11 -14.56 1.96
C ASP A 65 0.52 -14.37 3.43
N PHE A 66 1.66 -14.92 3.84
CA PHE A 66 2.25 -14.69 5.17
C PHE A 66 2.65 -13.23 5.32
N VAL A 67 3.35 -12.65 4.32
CA VAL A 67 3.73 -11.25 4.33
C VAL A 67 2.52 -10.34 4.17
N ALA A 68 1.51 -10.76 3.41
CA ALA A 68 0.25 -10.02 3.31
C ALA A 68 -0.47 -9.84 4.66
N LYS A 69 -0.16 -10.65 5.67
CA LYS A 69 -0.70 -10.56 7.05
C LYS A 69 0.30 -9.95 8.05
N ASN A 70 1.49 -9.58 7.60
CA ASN A 70 2.52 -9.00 8.46
C ASN A 70 2.16 -7.57 8.87
N ASP A 71 2.28 -7.24 10.15
CA ASP A 71 1.89 -5.94 10.70
C ASP A 71 2.63 -4.76 10.06
N ASP A 72 3.92 -4.91 9.77
CA ASP A 72 4.70 -3.85 9.11
C ASP A 72 4.24 -3.61 7.67
N PHE A 73 3.90 -4.68 6.95
CA PHE A 73 3.35 -4.61 5.60
C PHE A 73 1.96 -3.96 5.59
N LEU A 74 1.09 -4.33 6.54
CA LEU A 74 -0.23 -3.74 6.75
C LEU A 74 -0.11 -2.24 7.06
N ALA A 75 0.76 -1.88 8.00
CA ALA A 75 1.01 -0.48 8.38
C ALA A 75 1.55 0.35 7.21
N PHE A 76 2.48 -0.20 6.43
CA PHE A 76 3.01 0.45 5.23
C PHE A 76 1.90 0.72 4.20
N THR A 77 1.07 -0.28 3.89
CA THR A 77 -0.02 -0.13 2.93
C THR A 77 -1.06 0.91 3.39
N LYS A 78 -1.40 0.92 4.68
CA LYS A 78 -2.30 1.93 5.26
C LYS A 78 -1.71 3.34 5.12
N ALA A 79 -0.44 3.52 5.47
CA ALA A 79 0.23 4.81 5.37
C ALA A 79 0.30 5.31 3.92
N LEU A 80 0.45 4.42 2.93
CA LEU A 80 0.39 4.79 1.51
C LEU A 80 -0.99 5.32 1.12
N ALA A 81 -2.07 4.69 1.55
CA ALA A 81 -3.43 5.16 1.27
C ALA A 81 -3.67 6.57 1.86
N GLU A 82 -3.19 6.83 3.07
CA GLU A 82 -3.23 8.15 3.69
C GLU A 82 -2.42 9.20 2.90
N LEU A 83 -1.19 8.85 2.45
CA LEU A 83 -0.36 9.73 1.64
C LEU A 83 -1.00 10.06 0.29
N VAL A 84 -1.56 9.06 -0.40
CA VAL A 84 -2.26 9.27 -1.67
C VAL A 84 -3.45 10.23 -1.47
N ALA A 85 -4.27 10.00 -0.46
CA ALA A 85 -5.40 10.88 -0.16
C ALA A 85 -4.94 12.31 0.08
N LYS A 86 -3.90 12.50 0.89
CA LYS A 86 -3.41 13.81 1.32
C LYS A 86 -2.67 14.58 0.21
N HIS A 87 -1.80 13.92 -0.55
CA HIS A 87 -0.86 14.58 -1.45
C HIS A 87 -1.21 14.50 -2.93
N ASN A 88 -2.19 13.67 -3.31
CA ASN A 88 -2.63 13.50 -4.70
C ASN A 88 -1.46 13.29 -5.68
N PRO A 89 -0.59 12.31 -5.47
CA PRO A 89 0.50 12.05 -6.39
C PRO A 89 -0.05 11.68 -7.77
N ALA A 90 0.66 12.07 -8.84
CA ALA A 90 0.22 11.84 -10.21
C ALA A 90 0.28 10.34 -10.60
N ASP A 91 1.26 9.62 -10.05
CA ASP A 91 1.51 8.21 -10.34
C ASP A 91 2.31 7.54 -9.20
N VAL A 92 2.62 6.25 -9.37
CA VAL A 92 3.40 5.47 -8.39
C VAL A 92 4.82 6.02 -8.22
N ALA A 93 5.42 6.57 -9.27
CA ALA A 93 6.76 7.16 -9.19
C ALA A 93 6.75 8.41 -8.31
N ALA A 94 5.77 9.29 -8.49
CA ALA A 94 5.56 10.46 -7.64
C ALA A 94 5.26 10.06 -6.18
N LEU A 95 4.42 9.05 -5.95
CA LEU A 95 4.15 8.50 -4.62
C LEU A 95 5.42 7.99 -3.96
N SER A 96 6.26 7.26 -4.70
CA SER A 96 7.52 6.69 -4.21
C SER A 96 8.51 7.75 -3.72
N GLY A 97 8.45 8.96 -4.27
CA GLY A 97 9.27 10.11 -3.88
C GLY A 97 8.77 10.87 -2.63
N LEU A 98 7.53 10.66 -2.20
CA LEU A 98 6.98 11.35 -1.04
C LEU A 98 7.64 10.90 0.26
N THR A 99 7.62 11.79 1.26
CA THR A 99 8.17 11.50 2.59
C THR A 99 7.17 10.73 3.45
N LEU A 100 7.63 9.64 4.04
CA LEU A 100 6.92 8.81 5.00
C LEU A 100 7.79 8.57 6.24
N GLY A 101 7.47 9.23 7.35
CA GLY A 101 8.17 9.02 8.62
C GLY A 101 9.67 9.38 8.60
N GLY A 102 10.08 10.41 7.84
CA GLY A 102 11.47 10.87 7.77
C GLY A 102 12.31 10.26 6.64
N ALA A 103 11.77 9.31 5.88
CA ALA A 103 12.39 8.73 4.67
C ALA A 103 11.43 8.83 3.49
N THR A 104 11.90 8.57 2.28
CA THR A 104 10.99 8.45 1.13
C THR A 104 10.19 7.13 1.21
N VAL A 105 9.04 7.09 0.55
CA VAL A 105 8.25 5.87 0.39
C VAL A 105 9.11 4.75 -0.21
N GLU A 106 9.91 5.06 -1.22
CA GLU A 106 10.82 4.08 -1.84
C GLU A 106 11.89 3.57 -0.87
N ALA A 107 12.50 4.45 -0.09
CA ALA A 107 13.47 4.05 0.93
C ALA A 107 12.82 3.17 2.01
N THR A 108 11.60 3.49 2.43
CA THR A 108 10.82 2.71 3.39
C THR A 108 10.46 1.32 2.82
N ARG A 109 10.00 1.27 1.57
CA ARG A 109 9.73 0.01 0.85
C ARG A 109 10.98 -0.86 0.77
N THR A 110 12.09 -0.30 0.34
CA THR A 110 13.39 -0.99 0.20
C THR A 110 13.87 -1.55 1.54
N ALA A 111 13.75 -0.78 2.62
CA ALA A 111 14.10 -1.23 3.97
C ALA A 111 13.20 -2.39 4.42
N LEU A 112 11.89 -2.32 4.12
CA LEU A 112 10.92 -3.36 4.44
C LEU A 112 11.22 -4.65 3.68
N VAL A 113 11.49 -4.58 2.36
CA VAL A 113 11.94 -5.71 1.55
C VAL A 113 13.21 -6.34 2.12
N GLY A 114 14.20 -5.53 2.49
CA GLY A 114 15.44 -6.03 3.07
C GLY A 114 15.25 -6.72 4.42
N ARG A 115 14.31 -6.23 5.25
CA ARG A 115 14.01 -6.77 6.58
C ARG A 115 13.19 -8.06 6.52
N ILE A 116 12.16 -8.09 5.68
CA ILE A 116 11.24 -9.23 5.54
C ILE A 116 11.84 -10.28 4.59
N GLY A 117 12.54 -9.86 3.53
CA GLY A 117 13.21 -10.75 2.59
C GLY A 117 12.37 -11.11 1.37
N GLU A 118 11.19 -10.52 1.19
CA GLU A 118 10.33 -10.69 0.03
C GLU A 118 10.28 -9.44 -0.84
N ASN A 119 10.09 -9.63 -2.16
CA ASN A 119 9.78 -8.54 -3.06
C ASN A 119 8.45 -7.89 -2.71
N MET A 120 8.40 -6.57 -2.77
CA MET A 120 7.18 -5.79 -2.56
C MET A 120 7.09 -4.70 -3.60
N SER A 121 5.90 -4.48 -4.17
CA SER A 121 5.68 -3.42 -5.14
C SER A 121 4.37 -2.67 -4.86
N ILE A 122 4.42 -1.36 -4.99
CA ILE A 122 3.22 -0.52 -5.06
C ILE A 122 2.71 -0.64 -6.49
N ARG A 123 1.60 -1.34 -6.67
CA ARG A 123 1.12 -1.64 -8.02
C ARG A 123 0.35 -0.48 -8.63
N ARG A 124 -0.61 0.04 -7.89
CA ARG A 124 -1.52 1.10 -8.34
C ARG A 124 -2.27 1.72 -7.17
N PHE A 125 -2.88 2.85 -7.44
CA PHE A 125 -3.80 3.50 -6.52
C PHE A 125 -4.84 4.33 -7.28
N VAL A 126 -5.93 4.66 -6.59
CA VAL A 126 -6.93 5.63 -7.03
C VAL A 126 -7.25 6.56 -5.87
N ARG A 127 -7.28 7.86 -6.12
CA ARG A 127 -7.76 8.88 -5.21
C ARG A 127 -9.11 9.40 -5.69
N THR A 128 -10.02 9.60 -4.77
CA THR A 128 -11.38 10.04 -5.08
C THR A 128 -11.78 11.20 -4.18
N GLU A 129 -12.26 12.28 -4.80
CA GLU A 129 -12.98 13.37 -4.16
C GLU A 129 -14.47 13.13 -4.38
N ALA A 130 -15.23 12.97 -3.30
CA ALA A 130 -16.63 12.57 -3.38
C ALA A 130 -17.55 13.73 -3.75
N LYS A 131 -18.48 13.47 -4.64
CA LYS A 131 -19.66 14.32 -4.86
C LYS A 131 -20.68 14.12 -3.75
N GLY A 132 -20.89 12.88 -3.33
CA GLY A 132 -21.69 12.47 -2.20
C GLY A 132 -20.86 12.20 -0.95
N LYS A 133 -20.86 10.96 -0.49
CA LYS A 133 -20.03 10.45 0.60
C LYS A 133 -19.34 9.15 0.18
N LEU A 134 -18.09 8.99 0.56
CA LEU A 134 -17.34 7.76 0.36
C LEU A 134 -17.75 6.71 1.38
N ALA A 135 -17.91 5.49 0.90
CA ALA A 135 -17.98 4.29 1.72
C ALA A 135 -17.01 3.24 1.18
N SER A 136 -16.61 2.31 2.02
CA SER A 136 -15.69 1.26 1.62
C SER A 136 -16.08 -0.09 2.20
N TYR A 137 -15.63 -1.14 1.51
CA TYR A 137 -15.71 -2.51 1.98
C TYR A 137 -14.41 -3.24 1.64
N VAL A 138 -13.91 -4.02 2.60
CA VAL A 138 -12.71 -4.84 2.44
C VAL A 138 -13.06 -6.29 2.73
N HIS A 139 -12.70 -7.20 1.85
CA HIS A 139 -13.06 -8.62 1.93
C HIS A 139 -11.83 -9.53 1.84
N GLY A 140 -11.94 -10.72 2.47
CA GLY A 140 -10.98 -11.81 2.30
C GLY A 140 -9.55 -11.47 2.73
N GLY A 141 -9.37 -10.87 3.92
CA GLY A 141 -8.04 -10.48 4.39
C GLY A 141 -7.41 -9.38 3.53
N ALA A 142 -8.21 -8.40 3.12
CA ALA A 142 -7.83 -7.29 2.25
C ALA A 142 -7.42 -7.69 0.81
N LYS A 143 -7.90 -8.83 0.33
CA LYS A 143 -7.70 -9.26 -1.08
C LYS A 143 -8.60 -8.53 -2.06
N ILE A 144 -9.76 -8.06 -1.61
CA ILE A 144 -10.71 -7.26 -2.37
C ILE A 144 -10.99 -5.99 -1.58
N GLY A 145 -10.89 -4.85 -2.23
CA GLY A 145 -11.28 -3.56 -1.67
C GLY A 145 -12.19 -2.81 -2.62
N VAL A 146 -13.21 -2.17 -2.07
CA VAL A 146 -14.14 -1.32 -2.80
C VAL A 146 -14.17 0.05 -2.14
N LEU A 147 -14.07 1.08 -2.95
CA LEU A 147 -14.31 2.47 -2.58
C LEU A 147 -15.43 2.99 -3.48
N VAL A 148 -16.52 3.48 -2.90
CA VAL A 148 -17.69 3.95 -3.64
C VAL A 148 -18.08 5.35 -3.18
N ASP A 149 -18.44 6.22 -4.13
CA ASP A 149 -19.03 7.54 -3.90
C ASP A 149 -20.55 7.45 -4.07
N VAL A 150 -21.29 7.73 -3.03
CA VAL A 150 -22.76 7.60 -3.00
C VAL A 150 -23.41 8.95 -2.72
N ILE A 151 -24.33 9.36 -3.58
CA ILE A 151 -25.15 10.57 -3.41
C ILE A 151 -26.50 10.15 -2.83
N GLY A 152 -26.83 10.63 -1.63
CA GLY A 152 -28.04 10.25 -0.91
C GLY A 152 -27.91 8.90 -0.20
N GLY A 153 -29.03 8.47 0.41
CA GLY A 153 -29.05 7.27 1.25
C GLY A 153 -28.36 7.45 2.60
N ASP A 154 -28.35 6.39 3.38
CA ASP A 154 -27.67 6.34 4.67
C ASP A 154 -26.33 5.57 4.60
N GLU A 155 -25.60 5.58 5.70
CA GLU A 155 -24.29 4.93 5.80
C GLU A 155 -24.38 3.41 5.63
N GLN A 156 -25.44 2.78 6.13
CA GLN A 156 -25.64 1.34 6.01
C GLN A 156 -25.86 0.94 4.56
N MET A 157 -26.73 1.66 3.84
CA MET A 157 -26.97 1.44 2.42
C MET A 157 -25.67 1.56 1.61
N ALA A 158 -24.83 2.56 1.89
CA ALA A 158 -23.55 2.73 1.20
C ALA A 158 -22.57 1.57 1.45
N LYS A 159 -22.53 1.04 2.68
CA LYS A 159 -21.74 -0.16 3.03
C LYS A 159 -22.25 -1.42 2.35
N ASP A 160 -23.58 -1.62 2.33
CA ASP A 160 -24.21 -2.76 1.68
C ASP A 160 -23.96 -2.73 0.17
N LEU A 161 -23.99 -1.55 -0.45
CA LEU A 161 -23.65 -1.35 -1.86
C LEU A 161 -22.18 -1.71 -2.13
N ALA A 162 -21.25 -1.24 -1.29
CA ALA A 162 -19.83 -1.57 -1.44
C ALA A 162 -19.58 -3.08 -1.29
N MET A 163 -20.27 -3.75 -0.37
CA MET A 163 -20.22 -5.21 -0.20
C MET A 163 -20.78 -5.94 -1.40
N HIS A 164 -21.91 -5.48 -1.95
CA HIS A 164 -22.50 -6.03 -3.18
C HIS A 164 -21.56 -5.90 -4.39
N ILE A 165 -20.90 -4.74 -4.54
CA ILE A 165 -19.91 -4.52 -5.58
C ILE A 165 -18.73 -5.49 -5.45
N ALA A 166 -18.24 -5.73 -4.22
CA ALA A 166 -17.17 -6.70 -3.98
C ALA A 166 -17.55 -8.12 -4.41
N ALA A 167 -18.81 -8.51 -4.20
CA ALA A 167 -19.32 -9.83 -4.57
C ALA A 167 -19.57 -9.96 -6.08
N SER A 168 -20.24 -8.98 -6.68
CA SER A 168 -20.67 -9.03 -8.09
C SER A 168 -19.58 -8.65 -9.10
N LYS A 169 -18.54 -7.94 -8.66
CA LYS A 169 -17.39 -7.52 -9.49
C LYS A 169 -17.81 -6.87 -10.82
N PRO A 170 -18.64 -5.81 -10.79
CA PRO A 170 -19.11 -5.16 -11.98
C PRO A 170 -17.94 -4.64 -12.82
N ARG A 171 -18.07 -4.68 -14.15
CA ARG A 171 -17.03 -4.20 -15.07
C ARG A 171 -16.98 -2.67 -15.15
N ALA A 172 -18.12 -2.03 -14.96
CA ALA A 172 -18.27 -0.57 -15.06
C ALA A 172 -19.43 -0.11 -14.16
N LEU A 173 -19.50 1.19 -13.95
CA LEU A 173 -20.60 1.85 -13.22
C LEU A 173 -21.91 1.80 -14.02
N ASP A 174 -21.81 1.99 -15.33
CA ASP A 174 -22.92 1.96 -16.28
C ASP A 174 -22.45 1.46 -17.66
N ALA A 175 -23.38 1.40 -18.62
CA ALA A 175 -23.11 0.90 -19.95
C ALA A 175 -22.06 1.72 -20.72
N SER A 176 -21.87 2.98 -20.39
CA SER A 176 -20.88 3.84 -21.06
C SER A 176 -19.44 3.45 -20.76
N GLY A 177 -19.21 2.77 -19.64
CA GLY A 177 -17.90 2.26 -19.24
C GLY A 177 -17.58 0.86 -19.77
N VAL A 178 -18.47 0.27 -20.58
CA VAL A 178 -18.26 -1.04 -21.21
C VAL A 178 -17.88 -0.82 -22.68
N SER A 179 -16.72 -1.38 -23.10
CA SER A 179 -16.33 -1.34 -24.51
C SER A 179 -17.33 -2.12 -25.35
N ALA A 180 -17.67 -1.58 -26.53
CA ALA A 180 -18.44 -2.31 -27.54
C ALA A 180 -17.46 -3.26 -28.27
N ASP A 181 -17.35 -4.49 -27.80
CA ASP A 181 -16.67 -5.60 -28.49
C ASP A 181 -17.66 -6.45 -29.26
#